data_e881db2dbd4699cce5d395449a3c8680
#
_entry.id   e881db2dbd4699cce5d395449a3c8680
#
_cell.length_a   1.000
_cell.length_b   1.000
_cell.length_c   1.000
_cell.angle_alpha   90.00
_cell.angle_beta   90.00
_cell.angle_gamma   90.00
#
_symmetry.space_group_name_H-M   'P 1'
#
loop_
_entity.id
_entity.type
_entity.pdbx_description
1 polymer ?
#
loop_
_entity_poly.entity_id
_entity_poly.type
_entity_poly.pdbx_seq_one_letter_code
_entity_poly.pdbx_strand_id
1 'polypeptide(L)'
;MTKKIPALFVGHGNPMNALDEQNPFNQKFAEITQTFDKPKAILCISAHWYSEGLFIMGNPNPPMIYDFYGFPKALSEVQYPAKGSPELVTQVQELLADTDLKVDPERGFDHGAWAVLKFLYPKADIPVVQLSLDATKPAQWHADL
;
A
#
# COMPACT_ATOMS: atom_id res chain seq x y z
N MET A 1 -18.79 3.02 -20.74
CA MET A 1 -18.50 3.79 -19.50
C MET A 1 -17.39 3.10 -18.75
N THR A 2 -16.31 3.78 -18.50
CA THR A 2 -15.28 3.29 -17.58
C THR A 2 -15.85 3.29 -16.16
N LYS A 3 -16.03 2.12 -15.56
CA LYS A 3 -16.37 2.04 -14.14
C LYS A 3 -15.23 2.67 -13.33
N LYS A 4 -15.56 3.61 -12.47
CA LYS A 4 -14.56 4.17 -11.55
C LYS A 4 -14.08 3.05 -10.63
N ILE A 5 -12.75 2.91 -10.50
CA ILE A 5 -12.14 2.05 -9.52
C ILE A 5 -12.44 2.64 -8.12
N PRO A 6 -12.91 1.85 -7.16
CA PRO A 6 -13.22 2.37 -5.82
C PRO A 6 -11.95 2.69 -5.03
N ALA A 7 -12.05 3.61 -4.08
CA ALA A 7 -11.14 3.70 -2.96
C ALA A 7 -11.58 2.71 -1.87
N LEU A 8 -10.64 2.00 -1.28
CA LEU A 8 -10.90 1.03 -0.23
C LEU A 8 -10.20 1.49 1.06
N PHE A 9 -10.95 1.50 2.15
CA PHE A 9 -10.40 1.64 3.50
C PHE A 9 -10.46 0.28 4.18
N VAL A 10 -9.31 -0.31 4.45
CA VAL A 10 -9.20 -1.69 4.94
C VAL A 10 -8.26 -1.80 6.14
N GLY A 11 -8.55 -2.72 7.05
CA GLY A 11 -7.67 -3.07 8.15
C GLY A 11 -6.98 -4.40 7.91
N HIS A 12 -5.68 -4.50 8.26
CA HIS A 12 -4.95 -5.77 8.19
C HIS A 12 -5.06 -6.61 9.47
N GLY A 13 -5.54 -6.00 10.56
CA GLY A 13 -5.64 -6.66 11.87
C GLY A 13 -4.28 -7.07 12.44
N ASN A 14 -4.19 -8.25 13.04
CA ASN A 14 -2.93 -8.79 13.50
C ASN A 14 -2.02 -9.15 12.30
N PRO A 15 -0.72 -8.82 12.31
CA PRO A 15 0.20 -9.22 11.25
C PRO A 15 0.19 -10.71 10.90
N MET A 16 -0.09 -11.58 11.88
CA MET A 16 -0.25 -13.03 11.66
C MET A 16 -1.38 -13.40 10.69
N ASN A 17 -2.36 -12.51 10.49
CA ASN A 17 -3.42 -12.74 9.50
C ASN A 17 -2.84 -12.88 8.09
N ALA A 18 -1.66 -12.35 7.81
CA ALA A 18 -0.99 -12.52 6.53
C ALA A 18 -0.61 -13.98 6.22
N LEU A 19 -0.60 -14.86 7.22
CA LEU A 19 -0.35 -16.30 7.07
C LEU A 19 -1.64 -17.13 7.06
N ASP A 20 -2.79 -16.54 7.32
CA ASP A 20 -4.06 -17.24 7.47
C ASP A 20 -4.95 -17.06 6.23
N GLU A 21 -4.85 -18.00 5.30
CA GLU A 21 -5.67 -18.03 4.09
C GLU A 21 -7.14 -18.36 4.37
N GLN A 22 -7.45 -18.94 5.53
CA GLN A 22 -8.81 -19.26 5.93
C GLN A 22 -9.51 -18.13 6.67
N ASN A 23 -8.79 -17.05 6.98
CA ASN A 23 -9.36 -15.88 7.63
C ASN A 23 -10.48 -15.28 6.76
N PRO A 24 -11.71 -15.12 7.30
CA PRO A 24 -12.85 -14.64 6.53
C PRO A 24 -12.63 -13.25 5.91
N PHE A 25 -11.88 -12.36 6.57
CA PHE A 25 -11.54 -11.04 6.02
C PHE A 25 -10.62 -11.15 4.81
N ASN A 26 -9.62 -12.04 4.86
CA ASN A 26 -8.72 -12.27 3.74
C ASN A 26 -9.45 -12.84 2.52
N GLN A 27 -10.40 -13.74 2.75
CA GLN A 27 -11.26 -14.27 1.68
C GLN A 27 -12.12 -13.17 1.06
N LYS A 28 -12.64 -12.23 1.86
CA LYS A 28 -13.40 -11.08 1.36
C LYS A 28 -12.57 -10.11 0.55
N PHE A 29 -11.29 -9.94 0.84
CA PHE A 29 -10.40 -9.14 0.01
C PHE A 29 -10.29 -9.70 -1.42
N ALA A 30 -10.20 -11.01 -1.57
CA ALA A 30 -10.18 -11.65 -2.88
C ALA A 30 -11.52 -11.50 -3.63
N GLU A 31 -12.65 -11.55 -2.92
CA GLU A 31 -13.98 -11.39 -3.52
C GLU A 31 -14.23 -9.96 -4.00
N ILE A 32 -13.84 -8.94 -3.22
CA ILE A 32 -14.14 -7.55 -3.54
C ILE A 32 -13.47 -7.10 -4.84
N THR A 33 -12.27 -7.59 -5.13
CA THR A 33 -11.55 -7.25 -6.36
C THR A 33 -12.22 -7.74 -7.64
N GLN A 34 -13.17 -8.66 -7.51
CA GLN A 34 -13.96 -9.16 -8.65
C GLN A 34 -15.17 -8.27 -8.97
N THR A 35 -15.47 -7.30 -8.13
CA THR A 35 -16.65 -6.41 -8.31
C THR A 35 -16.36 -5.19 -9.18
N PHE A 36 -15.10 -4.93 -9.52
CA PHE A 36 -14.66 -3.81 -10.37
C PHE A 36 -13.49 -4.23 -11.28
N ASP A 37 -13.20 -3.41 -12.26
CA ASP A 37 -12.15 -3.70 -13.23
C ASP A 37 -10.77 -3.70 -12.56
N LYS A 38 -9.84 -4.52 -13.05
CA LYS A 38 -8.47 -4.58 -12.56
C LYS A 38 -7.79 -3.22 -12.76
N PRO A 39 -7.27 -2.59 -11.70
CA PRO A 39 -6.60 -1.30 -11.83
C PRO A 39 -5.26 -1.43 -12.55
N LYS A 40 -4.81 -0.35 -13.18
CA LYS A 40 -3.49 -0.29 -13.84
C LYS A 40 -2.35 -0.14 -12.83
N ALA A 41 -2.63 0.50 -11.69
CA ALA A 41 -1.71 0.70 -10.59
C ALA A 41 -2.50 0.92 -9.30
N ILE A 42 -1.85 0.75 -8.15
CA ILE A 42 -2.43 0.92 -6.82
C ILE A 42 -1.64 1.99 -6.08
N LEU A 43 -2.33 3.03 -5.61
CA LEU A 43 -1.79 3.93 -4.60
C LEU A 43 -2.23 3.42 -3.23
N CYS A 44 -1.27 3.09 -2.38
CA CYS A 44 -1.50 2.56 -1.04
C CYS A 44 -1.02 3.56 0.01
N ILE A 45 -1.90 3.96 0.90
CA ILE A 45 -1.55 4.76 2.07
C ILE A 45 -1.55 3.83 3.27
N SER A 46 -0.37 3.61 3.87
CA SER A 46 -0.23 2.75 5.04
C SER A 46 -0.07 3.59 6.31
N ALA A 47 -0.83 3.23 7.35
CA ALA A 47 -0.68 3.83 8.67
C ALA A 47 0.70 3.56 9.31
N HIS A 48 1.44 2.59 8.79
CA HIS A 48 2.79 2.25 9.26
C HIS A 48 3.90 3.11 8.63
N TRP A 49 3.57 3.93 7.64
CA TRP A 49 4.47 4.95 7.13
C TRP A 49 4.02 6.33 7.61
N TYR A 50 4.34 6.60 8.85
CA TYR A 50 4.04 7.84 9.55
C TYR A 50 5.35 8.58 9.81
N SER A 51 5.62 9.63 9.04
CA SER A 51 6.92 10.30 8.94
C SER A 51 6.81 11.80 9.18
N GLU A 52 7.94 12.43 9.51
CA GLU A 52 8.03 13.89 9.51
C GLU A 52 8.15 14.40 8.07
N GLY A 53 7.04 14.80 7.49
CA GLY A 53 6.90 15.17 6.10
C GLY A 53 6.10 14.17 5.28
N LEU A 54 5.68 14.60 4.09
CA LEU A 54 4.95 13.79 3.14
C LEU A 54 5.91 13.17 2.12
N PHE A 55 5.85 11.83 1.99
CA PHE A 55 6.73 11.09 1.09
C PHE A 55 5.94 10.16 0.18
N ILE A 56 6.43 9.99 -1.04
CA ILE A 56 5.97 8.97 -1.98
C ILE A 56 7.10 8.00 -2.29
N MET A 57 6.78 6.71 -2.31
CA MET A 57 7.72 5.65 -2.66
C MET A 57 8.07 5.71 -4.15
N GLY A 58 9.33 6.04 -4.46
CA GLY A 58 9.83 6.14 -5.83
C GLY A 58 10.58 4.91 -6.34
N ASN A 59 10.76 3.88 -5.50
CA ASN A 59 11.53 2.70 -5.86
C ASN A 59 10.78 1.86 -6.92
N PRO A 60 11.36 1.61 -8.10
CA PRO A 60 10.72 0.78 -9.13
C PRO A 60 10.72 -0.71 -8.80
N ASN A 61 11.56 -1.14 -7.86
CA ASN A 61 11.68 -2.52 -7.37
C ASN A 61 11.64 -2.53 -5.83
N PRO A 62 10.49 -2.21 -5.22
CA PRO A 62 10.41 -2.03 -3.78
C PRO A 62 10.74 -3.31 -3.02
N PRO A 63 11.64 -3.26 -2.03
CA PRO A 63 11.87 -4.40 -1.15
C PRO A 63 10.72 -4.60 -0.17
N MET A 64 10.69 -5.75 0.48
CA MET A 64 9.79 -6.00 1.60
C MET A 64 10.34 -5.34 2.87
N ILE A 65 9.46 -4.70 3.63
CA ILE A 65 9.78 -4.19 4.96
C ILE A 65 9.02 -5.04 5.98
N TYR A 66 9.76 -5.68 6.87
CA TYR A 66 9.22 -6.48 7.98
C TYR A 66 9.31 -5.66 9.27
N ASP A 67 8.43 -4.67 9.37
CA ASP A 67 8.37 -3.65 10.41
C ASP A 67 7.68 -4.15 11.70
N PHE A 68 8.03 -5.35 12.13
CA PHE A 68 7.55 -6.01 13.33
C PHE A 68 8.64 -6.93 13.89
N TYR A 69 8.50 -7.35 15.15
CA TYR A 69 9.34 -8.37 15.77
C TYR A 69 8.55 -9.14 16.83
N GLY A 70 9.10 -10.28 17.26
CA GLY A 70 8.40 -11.16 18.20
C GLY A 70 7.37 -12.08 17.55
N PHE A 71 7.36 -12.15 16.20
CA PHE A 71 6.50 -13.06 15.45
C PHE A 71 7.28 -14.26 14.91
N PRO A 72 6.60 -15.37 14.56
CA PRO A 72 7.25 -16.51 13.92
C PRO A 72 7.99 -16.11 12.64
N LYS A 73 9.11 -16.81 12.36
CA LYS A 73 9.94 -16.58 11.18
C LYS A 73 9.16 -16.61 9.87
N ALA A 74 8.16 -17.48 9.76
CA ALA A 74 7.31 -17.61 8.58
C ALA A 74 6.69 -16.26 8.14
N LEU A 75 6.39 -15.35 9.07
CA LEU A 75 5.86 -14.04 8.73
C LEU A 75 6.89 -13.15 8.03
N SER A 76 8.16 -13.25 8.41
CA SER A 76 9.27 -12.53 7.77
C SER A 76 9.75 -13.19 6.46
N GLU A 77 9.18 -14.30 6.10
CA GLU A 77 9.45 -15.00 4.82
C GLU A 77 8.39 -14.73 3.76
N VAL A 78 7.30 -14.05 4.12
CA VAL A 78 6.27 -13.63 3.16
C VAL A 78 6.88 -12.72 2.10
N GLN A 79 6.56 -12.97 0.82
CA GLN A 79 7.00 -12.17 -0.31
C GLN A 79 5.80 -11.59 -1.06
N TYR A 80 5.93 -10.34 -1.46
CA TYR A 80 4.99 -9.67 -2.34
C TYR A 80 5.78 -8.88 -3.40
N PRO A 81 6.19 -9.52 -4.52
CA PRO A 81 7.15 -8.97 -5.46
C PRO A 81 6.52 -8.03 -6.49
N ALA A 82 5.58 -7.18 -6.07
CA ALA A 82 5.03 -6.16 -6.95
C ALA A 82 6.09 -5.11 -7.30
N LYS A 83 5.96 -4.53 -8.48
CA LYS A 83 6.80 -3.42 -8.93
C LYS A 83 6.25 -2.08 -8.42
N GLY A 84 7.10 -1.08 -8.34
CA GLY A 84 6.68 0.31 -8.25
C GLY A 84 6.16 0.82 -9.60
N SER A 85 5.69 2.06 -9.63
CA SER A 85 5.17 2.72 -10.83
C SER A 85 5.70 4.15 -10.92
N PRO A 86 6.78 4.40 -11.69
CA PRO A 86 7.26 5.76 -11.93
C PRO A 86 6.18 6.68 -12.54
N GLU A 87 5.30 6.12 -13.38
CA GLU A 87 4.18 6.86 -13.96
C GLU A 87 3.20 7.33 -12.89
N LEU A 88 2.80 6.45 -11.96
CA LEU A 88 1.91 6.82 -10.87
C LEU A 88 2.58 7.82 -9.92
N VAL A 89 3.88 7.69 -9.65
CA VAL A 89 4.63 8.67 -8.85
C VAL A 89 4.53 10.05 -9.47
N THR A 90 4.77 10.18 -10.79
CA THR A 90 4.65 11.45 -11.51
C THR A 90 3.24 12.04 -11.40
N GLN A 91 2.21 11.21 -11.60
CA GLN A 91 0.81 11.65 -11.50
C GLN A 91 0.48 12.18 -10.09
N VAL A 92 0.95 11.50 -9.04
CA VAL A 92 0.73 11.95 -7.65
C VAL A 92 1.50 13.23 -7.37
N GLN A 93 2.73 13.38 -7.87
CA GLN A 93 3.49 14.63 -7.73
C GLN A 93 2.78 15.81 -8.39
N GLU A 94 2.17 15.61 -9.55
CA GLU A 94 1.38 16.62 -10.24
C GLU A 94 0.12 17.00 -9.46
N LEU A 95 -0.59 16.01 -8.92
CA LEU A 95 -1.81 16.23 -8.12
C LEU A 95 -1.52 16.94 -6.80
N LEU A 96 -0.37 16.67 -6.19
CA LEU A 96 0.05 17.22 -4.90
C LEU A 96 1.12 18.30 -5.04
N ALA A 97 1.17 19.01 -6.18
CA ALA A 97 2.18 20.03 -6.47
C ALA A 97 2.20 21.18 -5.46
N ASP A 98 1.09 21.46 -4.79
CA ASP A 98 0.98 22.50 -3.75
C ASP A 98 1.46 22.03 -2.37
N THR A 99 2.03 20.83 -2.26
CA THR A 99 2.57 20.26 -1.02
C THR A 99 4.08 20.11 -1.10
N ASP A 100 4.71 19.87 0.05
CA ASP A 100 6.14 19.52 0.15
C ASP A 100 6.39 18.04 -0.07
N LEU A 101 5.67 17.40 -1.00
CA LEU A 101 5.84 16.00 -1.32
C LEU A 101 7.27 15.69 -1.78
N LYS A 102 7.90 14.72 -1.13
CA LYS A 102 9.25 14.24 -1.46
C LYS A 102 9.20 12.80 -1.93
N VAL A 103 10.10 12.45 -2.82
CA VAL A 103 10.26 11.06 -3.28
C VAL A 103 11.28 10.35 -2.40
N ASP A 104 10.89 9.20 -1.86
CA ASP A 104 11.81 8.26 -1.22
C ASP A 104 12.18 7.16 -2.22
N PRO A 105 13.41 7.15 -2.75
CA PRO A 105 13.82 6.21 -3.79
C PRO A 105 14.15 4.81 -3.25
N GLU A 106 14.23 4.63 -1.94
CA GLU A 106 14.63 3.38 -1.31
C GLU A 106 13.50 2.66 -0.59
N ARG A 107 12.42 3.38 -0.24
CA ARG A 107 11.28 2.81 0.48
C ARG A 107 10.73 1.56 -0.20
N GLY A 108 10.47 0.54 0.61
CA GLY A 108 9.77 -0.68 0.22
C GLY A 108 8.33 -0.74 0.73
N PHE A 109 7.72 -1.94 0.67
CA PHE A 109 6.38 -2.19 1.20
C PHE A 109 6.45 -2.58 2.67
N ASP A 110 5.79 -1.82 3.54
CA ASP A 110 5.57 -2.22 4.93
C ASP A 110 4.43 -3.25 5.05
N HIS A 111 4.31 -3.89 6.23
CA HIS A 111 3.32 -4.94 6.42
C HIS A 111 1.87 -4.43 6.33
N GLY A 112 1.62 -3.18 6.62
CA GLY A 112 0.29 -2.58 6.43
C GLY A 112 -0.16 -2.62 4.97
N ALA A 113 0.78 -2.56 4.03
CA ALA A 113 0.51 -2.70 2.61
C ALA A 113 0.51 -4.16 2.15
N TRP A 114 1.63 -4.88 2.28
CA TRP A 114 1.75 -6.21 1.69
C TRP A 114 0.85 -7.26 2.34
N ALA A 115 0.53 -7.15 3.64
CA ALA A 115 -0.37 -8.09 4.31
C ALA A 115 -1.80 -8.08 3.76
N VAL A 116 -2.24 -6.95 3.21
CA VAL A 116 -3.54 -6.80 2.55
C VAL A 116 -3.44 -7.10 1.05
N LEU A 117 -2.43 -6.55 0.39
CA LEU A 117 -2.27 -6.67 -1.06
C LEU A 117 -2.08 -8.12 -1.51
N LYS A 118 -1.42 -8.96 -0.70
CA LYS A 118 -1.27 -10.38 -1.03
C LYS A 118 -2.60 -11.16 -1.13
N PHE A 119 -3.68 -10.64 -0.52
CA PHE A 119 -5.02 -11.23 -0.64
C PHE A 119 -5.90 -10.50 -1.65
N LEU A 120 -5.74 -9.18 -1.81
CA LEU A 120 -6.43 -8.43 -2.87
C LEU A 120 -5.94 -8.84 -4.26
N TYR A 121 -4.64 -8.91 -4.47
CA TYR A 121 -4.00 -9.21 -5.75
C TYR A 121 -2.81 -10.16 -5.57
N PRO A 122 -3.08 -11.45 -5.31
CA PRO A 122 -2.03 -12.41 -4.91
C PRO A 122 -0.96 -12.66 -5.98
N LYS A 123 -1.23 -12.32 -7.25
CA LYS A 123 -0.25 -12.47 -8.33
C LYS A 123 0.83 -11.38 -8.31
N ALA A 124 0.67 -10.32 -7.51
CA ALA A 124 1.57 -9.18 -7.45
C ALA A 124 1.91 -8.57 -8.83
N ASP A 125 0.95 -8.63 -9.75
CA ASP A 125 1.10 -8.22 -11.15
C ASP A 125 0.56 -6.82 -11.47
N ILE A 126 0.18 -6.08 -10.42
CA ILE A 126 -0.23 -4.69 -10.50
C ILE A 126 0.84 -3.84 -9.81
N PRO A 127 1.38 -2.81 -10.45
CA PRO A 127 2.34 -1.92 -9.80
C PRO A 127 1.73 -1.20 -8.60
N VAL A 128 2.49 -1.05 -7.54
CA VAL A 128 2.07 -0.43 -6.28
C VAL A 128 3.01 0.70 -5.90
N VAL A 129 2.44 1.82 -5.48
CA VAL A 129 3.17 2.94 -4.89
C VAL A 129 2.58 3.23 -3.53
N GLN A 130 3.42 3.45 -2.53
CA GLN A 130 2.98 3.91 -1.22
C GLN A 130 3.15 5.42 -1.06
N LEU A 131 2.20 6.03 -0.34
CA LEU A 131 2.24 7.41 0.13
C LEU A 131 2.25 7.40 1.65
N SER A 132 3.12 8.21 2.26
CA SER A 132 3.19 8.31 3.72
C SER A 132 2.04 9.16 4.29
N LEU A 133 1.87 9.06 5.60
CA LEU A 133 1.18 10.10 6.39
C LEU A 133 2.23 11.04 6.99
N ASP A 134 1.91 12.32 7.04
CA ASP A 134 2.76 13.35 7.63
C ASP A 134 2.40 13.56 9.11
N ALA A 135 3.29 13.13 10.00
CA ALA A 135 3.11 13.24 11.45
C ALA A 135 3.04 14.68 11.97
N THR A 136 3.47 15.65 11.16
CA THR A 136 3.44 17.09 11.52
C THR A 136 2.12 17.76 11.18
N LYS A 137 1.22 17.06 10.48
CA LYS A 137 -0.05 17.59 9.99
C LYS A 137 -1.24 16.97 10.73
N PRO A 138 -2.33 17.73 10.93
CA PRO A 138 -3.56 17.18 11.52
C PRO A 138 -4.29 16.24 10.54
N ALA A 139 -5.19 15.42 11.09
CA ALA A 139 -5.99 14.49 10.28
C ALA A 139 -6.79 15.19 9.17
N GLN A 140 -7.34 16.36 9.44
CA GLN A 140 -8.09 17.14 8.45
C GLN A 140 -7.25 17.50 7.22
N TRP A 141 -5.98 17.84 7.42
CA TRP A 141 -5.08 18.14 6.31
C TRP A 141 -4.93 16.94 5.35
N HIS A 142 -4.83 15.72 5.91
CA HIS A 142 -4.75 14.50 5.09
C HIS A 142 -6.07 14.21 4.36
N ALA A 143 -7.20 14.53 4.98
CA ALA A 143 -8.51 14.35 4.37
C ALA A 143 -8.77 15.34 3.21
N ASP A 144 -8.09 16.48 3.23
CA ASP A 144 -8.20 17.54 2.22
C ASP A 144 -7.25 17.35 1.03
N LEU A 145 -6.27 16.40 1.14
CA LEU A 145 -5.40 16.01 0.03
C LEU A 145 -6.16 15.29 -1.08
#